data_4804b748a60d06210b0e67309e22988d
#
_entry.id   4804b748a60d06210b0e67309e22988d
#
_cell.length_a   1.000
_cell.length_b   1.000
_cell.length_c   1.000
_cell.angle_alpha   90.00
_cell.angle_beta   90.00
_cell.angle_gamma   90.00
#
_symmetry.space_group_name_H-M   'P 1'
#
loop_
_entity.id
_entity.type
_entity.pdbx_description
1 polymer ?
#
loop_
_entity_poly.entity_id
_entity_poly.type
_entity_poly.pdbx_seq_one_letter_code
_entity_poly.pdbx_strand_id
1 'polypeptide(L)'
;NVITGLNNLQELPRFLIFMHEAVRLCTESSTLLPTLQLLQKRGCSLRICEHSVQKLSLNDEIKVGHVVSTHLILEICLKSEKVIRF
;
A
#
# COMPACT_ATOMS: atom_id res chain seq x y z
N ASN A 1 3.81 15.26 0.14
CA ASN A 1 3.23 14.46 1.22
C ASN A 1 4.17 13.32 1.61
N VAL A 2 3.74 12.53 2.57
CA VAL A 2 4.56 11.44 3.09
C VAL A 2 4.94 10.45 2.00
N ILE A 3 4.00 10.05 1.17
CA ILE A 3 4.23 9.05 0.13
C ILE A 3 5.23 9.56 -0.91
N THR A 4 5.07 10.80 -1.34
CA THR A 4 6.00 11.41 -2.29
C THR A 4 7.41 11.49 -1.67
N GLY A 5 7.49 11.85 -0.39
CA GLY A 5 8.76 11.94 0.32
C GLY A 5 9.49 10.59 0.43
N LEU A 6 8.75 9.48 0.46
CA LEU A 6 9.37 8.16 0.54
C LEU A 6 10.28 7.88 -0.65
N ASN A 7 9.97 8.39 -1.83
CA ASN A 7 10.80 8.17 -3.01
C ASN A 7 12.18 8.84 -2.90
N ASN A 8 12.35 9.77 -1.99
CA ASN A 8 13.63 10.47 -1.79
C ASN A 8 14.53 9.78 -0.78
N LEU A 9 14.06 8.71 -0.15
CA LEU A 9 14.86 7.97 0.81
C LEU A 9 15.79 7.00 0.11
N GLN A 10 17.00 6.85 0.64
CA GLN A 10 17.94 5.86 0.13
C GLN A 10 17.51 4.46 0.52
N GLU A 11 16.99 4.32 1.74
CA GLU A 11 16.53 3.05 2.27
C GLU A 11 15.02 3.10 2.43
N LEU A 12 14.30 2.26 1.67
CA LEU A 12 12.85 2.25 1.66
C LEU A 12 12.28 1.29 2.71
N PRO A 13 11.07 1.55 3.19
CA PRO A 13 10.37 0.54 4.00
C PRO A 13 10.17 -0.72 3.16
N ARG A 14 10.13 -1.86 3.83
CA ARG A 14 9.93 -3.14 3.16
C ARG A 14 8.48 -3.29 2.71
N PHE A 15 7.56 -2.83 3.54
CA PHE A 15 6.13 -2.91 3.27
C PHE A 15 5.46 -1.57 3.47
N LEU A 16 4.53 -1.28 2.57
CA LEU A 16 3.57 -0.20 2.74
C LEU A 16 2.20 -0.85 2.82
N ILE A 17 1.47 -0.57 3.88
CA ILE A 17 0.16 -1.17 4.12
C ILE A 17 -0.92 -0.10 4.03
N PHE A 18 -1.94 -0.37 3.23
CA PHE A 18 -3.06 0.54 3.00
C PHE A 18 -4.33 -0.06 3.58
N MET A 19 -4.97 0.65 4.49
CA MET A 19 -6.19 0.23 5.17
C MET A 19 -7.19 1.37 5.19
N HIS A 20 -8.46 1.02 5.35
CA HIS A 20 -9.55 2.00 5.43
C HIS A 20 -9.54 2.91 4.20
N GLU A 21 -9.71 4.21 4.36
CA GLU A 21 -9.77 5.13 3.23
C GLU A 21 -8.47 5.22 2.43
N ALA A 22 -7.34 4.85 3.04
CA ALA A 22 -6.05 4.90 2.34
C ALA A 22 -5.99 3.94 1.15
N VAL A 23 -6.85 2.92 1.09
CA VAL A 23 -6.89 2.01 -0.07
C VAL A 23 -7.24 2.77 -1.36
N ARG A 24 -7.90 3.92 -1.27
CA ARG A 24 -8.24 4.75 -2.43
C ARG A 24 -7.01 5.28 -3.15
N LEU A 25 -5.88 5.36 -2.45
CA LEU A 25 -4.63 5.82 -3.06
C LEU A 25 -4.09 4.83 -4.08
N CYS A 26 -4.53 3.58 -4.02
CA CYS A 26 -4.08 2.53 -4.92
C CYS A 26 -5.02 2.32 -6.11
N THR A 27 -6.01 3.18 -6.27
CA THR A 27 -6.99 3.06 -7.34
C THR A 27 -6.60 3.86 -8.58
N GLU A 28 -7.29 3.56 -9.68
CA GLU A 28 -7.05 4.20 -10.96
C GLU A 28 -7.16 5.72 -10.91
N SER A 29 -8.04 6.26 -10.08
CA SER A 29 -8.25 7.71 -9.99
C SER A 29 -7.25 8.42 -9.07
N SER A 30 -6.35 7.69 -8.45
CA SER A 30 -5.38 8.27 -7.53
C SER A 30 -4.31 9.07 -8.26
N THR A 31 -4.06 10.30 -7.81
CA THR A 31 -2.96 11.12 -8.35
C THR A 31 -1.60 10.59 -7.90
N LEU A 32 -1.55 9.75 -6.87
CA LEU A 32 -0.32 9.16 -6.36
C LEU A 32 0.03 7.83 -7.02
N LEU A 33 -0.81 7.35 -7.94
CA LEU A 33 -0.58 6.05 -8.55
C LEU A 33 0.80 5.89 -9.19
N PRO A 34 1.30 6.85 -10.00
CA PRO A 34 2.65 6.72 -10.56
C PRO A 34 3.74 6.65 -9.48
N THR A 35 3.59 7.41 -8.41
CA THR A 35 4.54 7.41 -7.30
C THR A 35 4.56 6.04 -6.61
N LEU A 36 3.38 5.46 -6.37
CA LEU A 36 3.27 4.14 -5.75
C LEU A 36 3.84 3.05 -6.66
N GLN A 37 3.61 3.16 -7.97
CA GLN A 37 4.18 2.21 -8.92
C GLN A 37 5.71 2.26 -8.91
N LEU A 38 6.28 3.46 -8.80
CA LEU A 38 7.73 3.62 -8.73
C LEU A 38 8.29 3.01 -7.43
N LEU A 39 7.63 3.22 -6.31
CA LEU A 39 8.04 2.63 -5.03
C LEU A 39 8.04 1.10 -5.12
N GLN A 40 7.01 0.54 -5.74
CA GLN A 40 6.91 -0.89 -5.92
C GLN A 40 8.05 -1.41 -6.80
N LYS A 41 8.38 -0.68 -7.85
CA LYS A 41 9.48 -1.03 -8.75
C LYS A 41 10.84 -0.99 -8.04
N ARG A 42 10.98 -0.11 -7.06
CA ARG A 42 12.20 0.01 -6.25
C ARG A 42 12.29 -1.06 -5.15
N GLY A 43 11.34 -1.98 -5.08
CA GLY A 43 11.40 -3.09 -4.14
C GLY A 43 10.49 -2.98 -2.93
N CYS A 44 9.70 -1.92 -2.84
CA CYS A 44 8.74 -1.76 -1.76
C CYS A 44 7.51 -2.64 -2.05
N SER A 45 7.10 -3.43 -1.07
CA SER A 45 5.93 -4.30 -1.24
C SER A 45 4.68 -3.58 -0.73
N LEU A 46 3.73 -3.35 -1.63
CA LEU A 46 2.47 -2.70 -1.29
C LEU A 46 1.41 -3.75 -1.01
N ARG A 47 0.80 -3.68 0.17
CA ARG A 47 -0.24 -4.62 0.59
C ARG A 47 -1.49 -3.85 0.98
N ILE A 48 -2.63 -4.29 0.47
CA ILE A 48 -3.89 -3.56 0.58
C ILE A 48 -4.89 -4.44 1.30
N CYS A 49 -5.56 -3.89 2.30
CA CYS A 49 -6.50 -4.62 3.13
C CYS A 49 -7.74 -5.02 2.33
N GLU A 50 -7.97 -6.32 2.18
CA GLU A 50 -9.12 -6.87 1.46
C GLU A 50 -10.44 -6.38 2.06
N HIS A 51 -10.54 -6.37 3.38
CA HIS A 51 -11.76 -5.92 4.05
C HIS A 51 -12.09 -4.47 3.69
N SER A 52 -11.10 -3.61 3.68
CA SER A 52 -11.29 -2.19 3.32
C SER A 52 -11.70 -2.02 1.87
N VAL A 53 -11.08 -2.78 0.97
CA VAL A 53 -11.41 -2.74 -0.46
C VAL A 53 -12.86 -3.16 -0.68
N GLN A 54 -13.30 -4.23 -0.04
CA GLN A 54 -14.67 -4.72 -0.15
C GLN A 54 -15.68 -3.72 0.43
N LYS A 55 -15.36 -3.17 1.59
CA LYS A 55 -16.23 -2.21 2.26
C LYS A 55 -16.45 -0.97 1.42
N LEU A 56 -15.45 -0.52 0.70
CA LEU A 56 -15.53 0.67 -0.15
C LEU A 56 -15.90 0.35 -1.60
N SER A 57 -16.17 -0.93 -1.90
CA SER A 57 -16.54 -1.39 -3.25
C SER A 57 -15.50 -1.04 -4.31
N LEU A 58 -14.23 -1.19 -3.97
CA LEU A 58 -13.12 -0.84 -4.86
C LEU A 58 -12.42 -2.07 -5.46
N ASN A 59 -13.08 -3.23 -5.44
CA ASN A 59 -12.46 -4.49 -5.86
C ASN A 59 -11.86 -4.46 -7.26
N ASP A 60 -12.52 -3.78 -8.19
CA ASP A 60 -12.06 -3.71 -9.58
C ASP A 60 -11.23 -2.48 -9.89
N GLU A 61 -10.96 -1.64 -8.89
CA GLU A 61 -10.29 -0.36 -9.11
C GLU A 61 -8.84 -0.32 -8.63
N ILE A 62 -8.37 -1.37 -7.98
CA ILE A 62 -7.00 -1.42 -7.46
C ILE A 62 -6.04 -1.66 -8.61
N LYS A 63 -5.07 -0.75 -8.78
CA LYS A 63 -4.13 -0.77 -9.91
C LYS A 63 -2.67 -0.95 -9.50
N VAL A 64 -2.39 -1.00 -8.21
CA VAL A 64 -1.02 -1.19 -7.72
C VAL A 64 -1.08 -1.99 -6.42
N GLY A 65 -0.05 -2.80 -6.18
CA GLY A 65 0.04 -3.62 -4.97
C GLY A 65 -0.78 -4.89 -5.03
N HIS A 66 -0.88 -5.56 -3.90
CA HIS A 66 -1.62 -6.82 -3.78
C HIS A 66 -2.65 -6.71 -2.65
N VAL A 67 -3.87 -7.11 -2.95
CA VAL A 67 -4.95 -7.17 -1.97
C VAL A 67 -4.76 -8.44 -1.15
N VAL A 68 -4.70 -8.31 0.16
CA VAL A 68 -4.44 -9.43 1.07
C VAL A 68 -5.40 -9.39 2.26
N SER A 69 -5.52 -10.52 2.94
CA SER A 69 -6.40 -10.63 4.11
C SER A 69 -5.86 -9.81 5.29
N THR A 70 -6.77 -9.46 6.21
CA THR A 70 -6.39 -8.77 7.44
C THR A 70 -5.41 -9.62 8.25
N HIS A 71 -5.59 -10.94 8.24
CA HIS A 71 -4.69 -11.85 8.94
C HIS A 71 -3.26 -11.72 8.43
N LEU A 72 -3.07 -11.68 7.12
CA LEU A 72 -1.75 -11.54 6.53
C LEU A 72 -1.13 -10.17 6.89
N ILE A 73 -1.94 -9.12 6.90
CA ILE A 73 -1.46 -7.79 7.30
C ILE A 73 -0.94 -7.82 8.74
N LEU A 74 -1.67 -8.48 9.64
CA LEU A 74 -1.22 -8.61 11.02
C LEU A 74 0.09 -9.37 11.12
N GLU A 75 0.24 -10.45 10.34
CA GLU A 75 1.49 -11.21 10.33
C GLU A 75 2.66 -10.34 9.86
N ILE A 76 2.46 -9.55 8.81
CA ILE A 76 3.49 -8.65 8.30
C ILE A 76 3.91 -7.66 9.37
N CYS A 77 2.93 -7.06 10.06
CA CYS A 77 3.21 -6.06 11.11
C CYS A 77 3.97 -6.67 12.28
N LEU A 78 3.71 -7.94 12.60
CA LEU A 78 4.38 -8.60 13.71
C LEU A 78 5.79 -9.07 13.37
N LYS A 79 6.04 -9.41 12.11
CA LYS A 79 7.31 -10.04 11.71
C LYS A 79 8.28 -9.09 11.04
N SER A 80 7.81 -7.96 10.54
CA SER A 80 8.64 -7.01 9.79
C SER A 80 8.86 -5.74 10.59
N GLU A 81 10.11 -5.25 10.59
CA GLU A 81 10.46 -4.02 11.30
C GLU A 81 10.29 -2.77 10.44
N LYS A 82 10.39 -2.91 9.12
CA LYS A 82 10.34 -1.77 8.19
C LYS A 82 9.00 -1.72 7.49
N VAL A 83 7.96 -1.37 8.24
CA VAL A 83 6.58 -1.31 7.76
C VAL A 83 5.99 0.05 8.06
N ILE A 84 5.34 0.66 7.06
CA ILE A 84 4.58 1.89 7.24
C ILE A 84 3.13 1.60 6.89
N ARG A 85 2.22 1.97 7.79
CA ARG A 85 0.78 1.84 7.57
C ARG A 85 0.15 3.19 7.30
N PHE A 86 -0.76 3.18 6.37
CA PHE A 86 -1.57 4.35 6.04
C PHE A 86 -3.03 4.14 6.38
#